data_6fee7f5620123fa0664ce7c8794789b4
#
_entry.id   6fee7f5620123fa0664ce7c8794789b4
#
_cell.length_a   1.000
_cell.length_b   1.000
_cell.length_c   1.000
_cell.angle_alpha   90.00
_cell.angle_beta   90.00
_cell.angle_gamma   90.00
#
_symmetry.space_group_name_H-M   'P 1'
#
loop_
_entity.id
_entity.type
_entity.pdbx_description
1 polymer ?
#
loop_
_entity_poly.entity_id
_entity_poly.type
_entity_poly.pdbx_seq_one_letter_code
_entity_poly.pdbx_strand_id
1 'polypeptide(L)'
;FFIAPNQSYPPYVKNTRIYSTLLIDNNCKHRWRGRYNEDTDICLRVLKDGDCTVQFNAFLQGKAATQTVKGGNTEEFYHKEGIEKNIWIDGVNAEGTRNKSEMLVRMHPDVARMVWRYKRWHHYVDYSPFKKNELRYKKDIMLPKSNNEYGMKLVTNFKT
;
A
#
# COMPACT_ATOMS: atom_id res chain seq x y z
N PHE A 1 1.59 10.41 2.94
CA PHE A 1 0.52 10.80 2.03
C PHE A 1 0.45 12.32 1.96
N PHE A 2 0.75 12.89 0.80
CA PHE A 2 0.38 14.27 0.54
C PHE A 2 -1.05 14.26 0.00
N ILE A 3 -1.99 14.70 0.81
CA ILE A 3 -3.32 15.03 0.34
C ILE A 3 -3.22 16.43 -0.24
N ALA A 4 -3.51 16.58 -1.52
CA ALA A 4 -3.56 17.91 -2.13
C ALA A 4 -4.57 18.78 -1.34
N PRO A 5 -4.26 20.06 -1.07
CA PRO A 5 -5.04 20.89 -0.14
C PRO A 5 -6.54 21.02 -0.45
N ASN A 6 -6.97 20.69 -1.66
CA ASN A 6 -8.34 20.88 -2.14
C ASN A 6 -9.10 19.59 -2.42
N GLN A 7 -8.61 18.43 -1.95
CA GLN A 7 -9.31 17.17 -2.16
C GLN A 7 -9.94 16.69 -0.85
N SER A 8 -11.24 16.50 -0.87
CA SER A 8 -11.96 15.80 0.20
C SER A 8 -11.74 14.30 0.05
N TYR A 9 -11.01 13.70 0.97
CA TYR A 9 -10.85 12.25 1.05
C TYR A 9 -11.78 11.68 2.11
N PRO A 10 -12.39 10.51 1.88
CA PRO A 10 -13.13 9.82 2.92
C PRO A 10 -12.17 9.49 4.09
N PRO A 11 -12.68 9.39 5.33
CA PRO A 11 -11.87 9.12 6.50
C PRO A 11 -11.12 7.77 6.42
N TYR A 12 -11.63 6.85 5.63
CA TYR A 12 -10.98 5.58 5.32
C TYR A 12 -11.38 5.07 3.92
N VAL A 13 -10.55 4.20 3.36
CA VAL A 13 -10.82 3.46 2.12
C VAL A 13 -10.69 1.98 2.40
N LYS A 14 -11.65 1.19 1.91
CA LYS A 14 -11.63 -0.27 2.01
C LYS A 14 -11.01 -0.93 0.79
N ASN A 15 -10.49 -2.14 1.01
CA ASN A 15 -10.13 -3.08 -0.04
C ASN A 15 -9.10 -2.54 -1.03
N THR A 16 -8.05 -1.98 -0.47
CA THR A 16 -6.90 -1.46 -1.19
C THR A 16 -5.59 -1.93 -0.55
N ARG A 17 -4.45 -1.59 -1.16
CA ARG A 17 -3.16 -1.80 -0.54
C ARG A 17 -2.97 -0.90 0.67
N ILE A 18 -2.53 -1.49 1.77
CA ILE A 18 -2.04 -0.76 2.95
C ILE A 18 -0.53 -0.86 2.98
N TYR A 19 0.16 0.23 3.23
CA TYR A 19 1.62 0.27 3.26
C TYR A 19 2.15 1.27 4.29
N SER A 20 3.44 1.23 4.54
CA SER A 20 4.20 2.01 5.52
C SER A 20 3.95 1.58 6.96
N THR A 21 2.79 1.80 7.51
CA THR A 21 2.40 1.34 8.86
C THR A 21 1.22 0.41 8.72
N LEU A 22 1.40 -0.83 9.17
CA LEU A 22 0.36 -1.85 9.11
C LEU A 22 0.00 -2.30 10.53
N LEU A 23 -1.30 -2.34 10.80
CA LEU A 23 -1.88 -3.03 11.92
C LEU A 23 -2.51 -4.32 11.39
N ILE A 24 -2.03 -5.46 11.85
CA ILE A 24 -2.45 -6.78 11.39
C ILE A 24 -3.05 -7.53 12.55
N ASP A 25 -4.23 -8.14 12.34
CA ASP A 25 -4.85 -9.02 13.33
C ASP A 25 -3.92 -10.22 13.60
N ASN A 26 -3.68 -10.54 14.87
CA ASN A 26 -2.87 -11.68 15.28
C ASN A 26 -3.40 -13.03 14.77
N ASN A 27 -4.69 -13.11 14.49
CA ASN A 27 -5.34 -14.29 13.91
C ASN A 27 -5.17 -14.38 12.39
N CYS A 28 -4.54 -13.39 11.75
CA CYS A 28 -4.24 -13.44 10.33
C CYS A 28 -3.36 -14.66 10.03
N LYS A 29 -3.86 -15.56 9.19
CA LYS A 29 -3.15 -16.79 8.80
C LYS A 29 -1.98 -16.54 7.85
N HIS A 30 -1.96 -15.39 7.21
CA HIS A 30 -0.91 -15.04 6.26
C HIS A 30 0.34 -14.57 6.98
N ARG A 31 1.49 -14.95 6.43
CA ARG A 31 2.82 -14.49 6.85
C ARG A 31 3.49 -13.81 5.68
N TRP A 32 4.46 -12.95 5.97
CA TRP A 32 5.25 -12.29 4.95
C TRP A 32 5.91 -13.32 4.04
N ARG A 33 5.87 -13.08 2.76
CA ARG A 33 6.58 -13.84 1.75
C ARG A 33 7.09 -12.89 0.68
N GLY A 34 8.27 -13.18 0.16
CA GLY A 34 8.94 -12.27 -0.75
C GLY A 34 9.65 -11.12 -0.01
N ARG A 35 10.63 -10.57 -0.67
CA ARG A 35 11.47 -9.49 -0.11
C ARG A 35 10.89 -8.11 -0.42
N TYR A 36 10.04 -8.03 -1.44
CA TYR A 36 9.54 -6.77 -2.00
C TYR A 36 8.07 -6.88 -2.37
N ASN A 37 7.37 -5.75 -2.34
CA ASN A 37 5.92 -5.70 -2.51
C ASN A 37 5.17 -6.62 -1.52
N GLU A 38 5.82 -6.93 -0.41
CA GLU A 38 5.28 -7.76 0.67
C GLU A 38 3.99 -7.20 1.24
N ASP A 39 3.89 -5.87 1.31
CA ASP A 39 2.70 -5.13 1.71
C ASP A 39 1.54 -5.36 0.73
N THR A 40 1.82 -5.32 -0.56
CA THR A 40 0.83 -5.58 -1.59
C THR A 40 0.41 -7.05 -1.61
N ASP A 41 1.37 -7.97 -1.49
CA ASP A 41 1.12 -9.40 -1.46
C ASP A 41 0.22 -9.81 -0.29
N ILE A 42 0.52 -9.36 0.93
CA ILE A 42 -0.29 -9.72 2.09
C ILE A 42 -1.70 -9.14 2.00
N CYS A 43 -1.84 -7.89 1.54
CA CYS A 43 -3.14 -7.28 1.31
C CYS A 43 -3.97 -8.08 0.30
N LEU A 44 -3.39 -8.49 -0.82
CA LEU A 44 -4.09 -9.28 -1.84
C LEU A 44 -4.54 -10.65 -1.33
N ARG A 45 -3.72 -11.32 -0.52
CA ARG A 45 -4.10 -12.62 0.06
C ARG A 45 -5.25 -12.48 1.06
N VAL A 46 -5.23 -11.46 1.90
CA VAL A 46 -6.33 -11.13 2.80
C VAL A 46 -7.61 -10.85 2.02
N LEU A 47 -7.52 -10.06 0.96
CA LEU A 47 -8.67 -9.73 0.11
C LEU A 47 -9.22 -10.94 -0.64
N LYS A 48 -8.36 -11.84 -1.13
CA LYS A 48 -8.76 -13.08 -1.81
C LYS A 48 -9.46 -14.07 -0.87
N ASP A 49 -9.18 -14.02 0.42
CA ASP A 49 -9.91 -14.80 1.42
C ASP A 49 -11.30 -14.24 1.74
N GLY A 50 -11.68 -13.12 1.14
CA GLY A 50 -12.95 -12.44 1.40
C GLY A 50 -12.91 -11.49 2.60
N ASP A 51 -11.74 -11.30 3.21
CA ASP A 51 -11.54 -10.32 4.27
C ASP A 51 -11.29 -8.91 3.73
N CYS A 52 -11.28 -7.91 4.61
CA CYS A 52 -11.07 -6.51 4.24
C CYS A 52 -9.68 -6.00 4.60
N THR A 53 -9.20 -5.08 3.79
CA THR A 53 -8.16 -4.13 4.20
C THR A 53 -8.76 -2.75 4.38
N VAL A 54 -8.25 -1.98 5.37
CA VAL A 54 -8.72 -0.63 5.66
C VAL A 54 -7.55 0.33 5.69
N GLN A 55 -7.55 1.28 4.79
CA GLN A 55 -6.61 2.40 4.80
C GLN A 55 -7.25 3.59 5.51
N PHE A 56 -6.70 3.99 6.64
CA PHE A 56 -7.12 5.20 7.34
C PHE A 56 -6.49 6.44 6.69
N ASN A 57 -7.32 7.41 6.34
CA ASN A 57 -6.89 8.69 5.79
C ASN A 57 -6.95 9.80 6.85
N ALA A 58 -7.65 9.57 7.97
CA ALA A 58 -7.74 10.52 9.07
C ALA A 58 -6.48 10.58 9.93
N PHE A 59 -5.67 9.51 9.92
CA PHE A 59 -4.41 9.44 10.68
C PHE A 59 -3.26 9.25 9.71
N LEU A 60 -2.43 10.28 9.59
CA LEU A 60 -1.33 10.29 8.63
C LEU A 60 0.00 10.20 9.35
N GLN A 61 0.86 9.33 8.87
CA GLN A 61 2.24 9.25 9.31
C GLN A 61 3.12 10.03 8.33
N GLY A 62 3.95 10.91 8.87
CA GLY A 62 5.00 11.58 8.09
C GLY A 62 6.01 10.56 7.58
N LYS A 63 6.30 10.60 6.29
CA LYS A 63 7.26 9.72 5.64
C LYS A 63 8.10 10.50 4.66
N ALA A 64 9.41 10.28 4.69
CA ALA A 64 10.29 10.82 3.66
C ALA A 64 9.88 10.33 2.26
N ALA A 65 10.07 11.16 1.26
CA ALA A 65 9.79 10.76 -0.12
C ALA A 65 10.63 9.54 -0.50
N THR A 66 10.08 8.65 -1.31
CA THR A 66 10.78 7.47 -1.80
C THR A 66 12.03 7.91 -2.57
N GLN A 67 13.16 7.26 -2.32
CA GLN A 67 14.47 7.53 -2.94
C GLN A 67 15.20 8.78 -2.39
N THR A 68 14.72 9.43 -1.35
CA THR A 68 15.41 10.59 -0.76
C THR A 68 16.26 10.24 0.45
N VAL A 69 16.12 9.04 0.99
CA VAL A 69 16.88 8.56 2.15
C VAL A 69 17.81 7.44 1.70
N LYS A 70 19.08 7.50 2.11
CA LYS A 70 20.08 6.44 1.87
C LYS A 70 19.71 5.15 2.59
N GLY A 71 20.09 4.02 2.00
CA GLY A 71 19.93 2.68 2.59
C GLY A 71 18.72 1.91 2.09
N GLY A 72 18.67 0.64 2.47
CA GLY A 72 17.57 -0.27 2.20
C GLY A 72 17.23 -0.40 0.72
N ASN A 73 15.97 -0.33 0.39
CA ASN A 73 15.47 -0.48 -0.97
C ASN A 73 15.99 0.60 -1.94
N THR A 74 16.37 1.77 -1.44
CA THR A 74 16.89 2.86 -2.27
C THR A 74 18.20 2.44 -2.91
N GLU A 75 19.15 1.93 -2.15
CA GLU A 75 20.44 1.49 -2.67
C GLU A 75 20.34 0.20 -3.45
N GLU A 76 19.53 -0.72 -3.00
CA GLU A 76 19.42 -2.03 -3.61
C GLU A 76 18.74 -2.03 -4.98
N PHE A 77 17.71 -1.20 -5.17
CA PHE A 77 16.93 -1.19 -6.42
C PHE A 77 17.20 -0.01 -7.31
N TYR A 78 17.56 1.13 -6.70
CA TYR A 78 17.58 2.36 -7.46
C TYR A 78 19.00 2.90 -7.68
N HIS A 79 19.97 2.49 -6.83
CA HIS A 79 21.33 3.02 -6.85
C HIS A 79 22.44 1.97 -6.86
N LYS A 80 22.12 0.70 -7.08
CA LYS A 80 23.14 -0.34 -7.06
C LYS A 80 24.05 -0.20 -8.27
N GLU A 81 25.25 0.30 -8.03
CA GLU A 81 26.36 0.32 -9.00
C GLU A 81 26.89 -1.09 -9.23
N GLY A 82 27.33 -1.38 -10.45
CA GLY A 82 28.12 -2.57 -10.74
C GLY A 82 27.36 -3.85 -11.15
N ILE A 83 26.07 -3.79 -11.44
CA ILE A 83 25.38 -4.89 -12.12
C ILE A 83 25.39 -4.61 -13.62
N GLU A 84 26.07 -5.44 -14.40
CA GLU A 84 26.32 -5.28 -15.84
C GLU A 84 25.05 -5.13 -16.73
N LYS A 85 23.86 -5.30 -16.16
CA LYS A 85 22.57 -5.20 -16.85
C LYS A 85 21.63 -4.17 -16.25
N ASN A 86 22.15 -3.17 -15.56
CA ASN A 86 21.32 -2.09 -15.05
C ASN A 86 21.02 -1.07 -16.16
N ILE A 87 19.80 -1.06 -16.62
CA ILE A 87 19.31 0.03 -17.48
C ILE A 87 18.96 1.20 -16.58
N TRP A 88 19.83 2.19 -16.54
CA TRP A 88 19.62 3.42 -15.81
C TRP A 88 18.92 4.43 -16.71
N ILE A 89 17.76 4.91 -16.28
CA ILE A 89 17.01 5.96 -16.95
C ILE A 89 16.82 7.09 -15.94
N ASP A 90 17.42 8.25 -16.22
CA ASP A 90 17.37 9.44 -15.35
C ASP A 90 17.78 9.12 -13.88
N GLY A 91 18.82 8.31 -13.68
CA GLY A 91 19.31 7.92 -12.36
C GLY A 91 18.47 6.87 -11.65
N VAL A 92 17.53 6.21 -12.32
CA VAL A 92 16.68 5.14 -11.77
C VAL A 92 16.97 3.82 -12.47
N ASN A 93 17.25 2.78 -11.68
CA ASN A 93 17.45 1.43 -12.19
C ASN A 93 16.11 0.81 -12.63
N ALA A 94 15.90 0.75 -13.95
CA ALA A 94 14.67 0.19 -14.53
C ALA A 94 14.57 -1.33 -14.35
N GLU A 95 15.68 -2.06 -14.38
CA GLU A 95 15.68 -3.51 -14.19
C GLU A 95 15.38 -3.94 -12.74
N GLY A 96 15.91 -3.24 -11.74
CA GLY A 96 15.57 -3.50 -10.34
C GLY A 96 14.07 -3.35 -10.06
N THR A 97 13.42 -2.37 -10.68
CA THR A 97 11.97 -2.21 -10.57
C THR A 97 11.18 -3.27 -11.33
N ARG A 98 11.72 -3.79 -12.43
CA ARG A 98 11.12 -4.87 -13.21
C ARG A 98 11.00 -6.15 -12.42
N ASN A 99 12.10 -6.66 -11.88
CA ASN A 99 12.14 -7.92 -11.14
C ASN A 99 11.13 -7.98 -9.98
N LYS A 100 11.07 -6.92 -9.17
CA LYS A 100 10.10 -6.86 -8.06
C LYS A 100 8.65 -6.79 -8.54
N SER A 101 8.41 -6.16 -9.68
CA SER A 101 7.08 -6.05 -10.26
C SER A 101 6.64 -7.37 -10.90
N GLU A 102 7.54 -8.04 -11.62
CA GLU A 102 7.31 -9.38 -12.17
C GLU A 102 7.03 -10.42 -11.09
N MET A 103 7.74 -10.36 -9.97
CA MET A 103 7.49 -11.24 -8.83
C MET A 103 6.04 -11.13 -8.36
N LEU A 104 5.54 -9.91 -8.15
CA LEU A 104 4.15 -9.71 -7.71
C LEU A 104 3.14 -10.20 -8.74
N VAL A 105 3.39 -9.95 -10.03
CA VAL A 105 2.51 -10.41 -11.13
C VAL A 105 2.49 -11.93 -11.19
N ARG A 106 3.62 -12.62 -11.01
CA ARG A 106 3.65 -14.08 -10.95
C ARG A 106 2.86 -14.64 -9.76
N MET A 107 2.88 -13.92 -8.63
CA MET A 107 2.15 -14.34 -7.42
C MET A 107 0.65 -14.08 -7.52
N HIS A 108 0.23 -13.09 -8.32
CA HIS A 108 -1.15 -12.64 -8.45
C HIS A 108 -1.52 -12.35 -9.92
N PRO A 109 -1.40 -13.34 -10.84
CA PRO A 109 -1.63 -13.12 -12.28
C PRO A 109 -3.07 -12.78 -12.62
N ASP A 110 -4.01 -13.09 -11.72
CA ASP A 110 -5.43 -12.83 -11.85
C ASP A 110 -5.81 -11.34 -11.68
N VAL A 111 -5.02 -10.58 -10.92
CA VAL A 111 -5.32 -9.19 -10.59
C VAL A 111 -4.15 -8.24 -10.82
N ALA A 112 -2.95 -8.74 -11.08
CA ALA A 112 -1.77 -7.93 -11.27
C ALA A 112 -1.20 -8.05 -12.68
N ARG A 113 -0.68 -6.96 -13.22
CA ARG A 113 0.01 -6.92 -14.52
C ARG A 113 1.16 -5.95 -14.50
N MET A 114 2.11 -6.16 -15.43
CA MET A 114 3.20 -5.21 -15.67
C MET A 114 2.70 -3.99 -16.40
N VAL A 115 3.19 -2.81 -16.01
CA VAL A 115 2.94 -1.55 -16.69
C VAL A 115 4.22 -0.71 -16.74
N TRP A 116 4.42 0.01 -17.82
CA TRP A 116 5.49 0.99 -17.94
C TRP A 116 4.98 2.37 -17.54
N ARG A 117 5.54 2.96 -16.47
CA ARG A 117 5.20 4.31 -15.99
C ARG A 117 6.44 5.00 -15.43
N TYR A 118 6.51 6.29 -15.55
CA TYR A 118 7.60 7.11 -14.98
C TYR A 118 8.98 6.58 -15.36
N LYS A 119 9.14 6.23 -16.65
CA LYS A 119 10.38 5.69 -17.24
C LYS A 119 10.92 4.41 -16.57
N ARG A 120 10.03 3.58 -16.01
CA ARG A 120 10.40 2.30 -15.39
C ARG A 120 9.23 1.33 -15.34
N TRP A 121 9.54 0.06 -15.11
CA TRP A 121 8.55 -0.97 -14.90
C TRP A 121 7.88 -0.86 -13.54
N HIS A 122 6.58 -0.99 -13.51
CA HIS A 122 5.74 -1.07 -12.33
C HIS A 122 4.78 -2.25 -12.43
N HIS A 123 4.27 -2.69 -11.30
CA HIS A 123 3.06 -3.48 -11.26
C HIS A 123 1.84 -2.56 -11.19
N TYR A 124 0.76 -3.00 -11.78
CA TYR A 124 -0.58 -2.48 -11.59
C TYR A 124 -1.42 -3.59 -10.98
N VAL A 125 -2.22 -3.26 -9.99
CA VAL A 125 -3.17 -4.18 -9.35
C VAL A 125 -4.58 -3.66 -9.54
N ASP A 126 -5.44 -4.54 -10.02
CA ASP A 126 -6.88 -4.29 -10.07
C ASP A 126 -7.53 -4.76 -8.76
N TYR A 127 -8.03 -3.83 -7.97
CA TYR A 127 -8.74 -4.10 -6.73
C TYR A 127 -10.26 -4.21 -6.91
N SER A 128 -10.77 -4.07 -8.14
CA SER A 128 -12.21 -4.12 -8.43
C SER A 128 -12.90 -5.43 -8.00
N PRO A 129 -12.27 -6.62 -8.12
CA PRO A 129 -12.88 -7.87 -7.67
C PRO A 129 -13.20 -7.90 -6.17
N PHE A 130 -12.48 -7.10 -5.37
CA PHE A 130 -12.59 -7.12 -3.91
C PHE A 130 -13.53 -6.05 -3.34
N LYS A 131 -14.16 -5.23 -4.18
CA LYS A 131 -15.03 -4.12 -3.73
C LYS A 131 -16.19 -4.57 -2.84
N LYS A 132 -16.62 -5.83 -2.96
CA LYS A 132 -17.72 -6.40 -2.19
C LYS A 132 -17.29 -6.99 -0.85
N ASN A 133 -15.99 -7.09 -0.57
CA ASN A 133 -15.54 -7.58 0.73
C ASN A 133 -15.98 -6.60 1.82
N GLU A 134 -16.55 -7.13 2.89
CA GLU A 134 -17.13 -6.36 3.97
C GLU A 134 -16.33 -6.46 5.26
N LEU A 135 -16.40 -5.40 6.06
CA LEU A 135 -15.81 -5.38 7.39
C LEU A 135 -16.52 -6.38 8.29
N ARG A 136 -15.74 -7.19 9.00
CA ARG A 136 -16.24 -8.04 10.07
C ARG A 136 -16.01 -7.32 11.40
N TYR A 137 -17.08 -7.11 12.13
CA TYR A 137 -16.99 -6.59 13.48
C TYR A 137 -16.72 -7.72 14.47
N LYS A 138 -15.87 -7.46 15.44
CA LYS A 138 -15.67 -8.38 16.55
C LYS A 138 -16.99 -8.52 17.33
N LYS A 139 -17.42 -9.75 17.62
CA LYS A 139 -18.77 -10.03 18.17
C LYS A 139 -19.11 -9.24 19.44
N ASP A 140 -18.15 -8.91 20.25
CA ASP A 140 -18.35 -8.28 21.57
C ASP A 140 -17.90 -6.81 21.62
N ILE A 141 -17.76 -6.17 20.48
CA ILE A 141 -17.47 -4.74 20.44
C ILE A 141 -18.75 -3.94 20.62
N MET A 142 -18.86 -3.26 21.75
CA MET A 142 -19.78 -2.14 21.88
C MET A 142 -19.25 -0.97 21.02
N LEU A 143 -19.95 -0.69 19.93
CA LEU A 143 -19.63 0.50 19.16
C LEU A 143 -19.93 1.74 20.03
N PRO A 144 -19.00 2.73 20.08
CA PRO A 144 -19.22 3.92 20.87
C PRO A 144 -20.51 4.62 20.44
N LYS A 145 -21.35 4.96 21.43
CA LYS A 145 -22.63 5.64 21.21
C LYS A 145 -22.46 7.10 20.81
N SER A 146 -21.26 7.65 20.94
CA SER A 146 -20.95 9.03 20.56
C SER A 146 -19.64 9.12 19.80
N ASN A 147 -19.55 10.05 18.87
CA ASN A 147 -18.34 10.33 18.07
C ASN A 147 -17.16 10.89 18.90
N ASN A 148 -17.25 10.91 20.22
CA ASN A 148 -16.33 11.64 21.09
C ASN A 148 -15.70 10.81 22.24
N GLU A 149 -15.79 9.49 22.21
CA GLU A 149 -15.24 8.65 23.28
C GLU A 149 -13.73 8.81 23.51
N TYR A 150 -13.01 9.27 22.52
CA TYR A 150 -11.56 9.52 22.61
C TYR A 150 -11.20 11.01 22.60
N GLY A 151 -12.14 11.89 22.83
CA GLY A 151 -11.89 13.34 22.78
C GLY A 151 -11.49 13.87 21.38
N MET A 152 -11.60 13.04 20.36
CA MET A 152 -11.22 13.41 18.99
C MET A 152 -12.46 13.85 18.21
N LYS A 153 -12.43 15.07 17.69
CA LYS A 153 -13.43 15.60 16.78
C LYS A 153 -12.84 15.63 15.38
N LEU A 154 -13.54 15.01 14.43
CA LEU A 154 -13.20 15.18 13.02
C LEU A 154 -13.50 16.65 12.64
N VAL A 155 -12.43 17.44 12.52
CA VAL A 155 -12.57 18.85 12.10
C VAL A 155 -12.37 18.89 10.58
N THR A 156 -13.45 18.98 9.84
CA THR A 156 -13.43 19.30 8.42
C THR A 156 -13.51 20.81 8.25
N ASN A 157 -12.44 21.52 8.55
CA ASN A 157 -12.36 22.94 8.21
C ASN A 157 -11.57 23.08 6.91
N PHE A 158 -12.25 22.95 5.80
CA PHE A 158 -11.78 23.53 4.54
C PHE A 158 -12.41 24.92 4.46
N LYS A 159 -11.69 25.95 4.86
CA LYS A 159 -12.01 27.30 4.42
C LYS A 159 -11.68 27.37 2.94
N THR A 160 -12.69 27.60 2.13
CA THR A 160 -12.61 28.05 0.74
C THR A 160 -11.82 29.36 0.64
#